data_bb34ad661a99b032365b08d9f6ead255
#
_entry.id   bb34ad661a99b032365b08d9f6ead255
#
_cell.length_a   1.000
_cell.length_b   1.000
_cell.length_c   1.000
_cell.angle_alpha   90.00
_cell.angle_beta   90.00
_cell.angle_gamma   90.00
#
_symmetry.space_group_name_H-M   'P 1'
#
loop_
_entity.id
_entity.type
_entity.pdbx_description
1 polymer ?
#
loop_
_entity_poly.entity_id
_entity_poly.type
_entity_poly.pdbx_seq_one_letter_code
_entity_poly.pdbx_strand_id
1 'polypeptide(L)'
;FRSFDGVGMVRIANYLLNLSVSPNPTVTMTRLFTSFCALVIATGAFAQAGYRPAPENLQSRSQFAECRFGIFLHWGLYAMLAQGEWAMTNHNLNYREYEKLAGGFYPSKFDADAWAEAFRQAGARYVCFTTRHHDGFSMFRTAQTPYNIVDATPFARDAVKELADACHRRGLRVHFYYSLIDWWREDAPRGRTGLGTGRPAEKEDADAYFGFMKAQLTELLTNYGEVFEVWFDGANGGTGYYGGTRPTTKNIDKTTYYDWPNIADFVHKLQPGATV
;
A
#
# COMPACT_ATOMS: atom_id res chain seq x y z
N PHE A 1 6.04 4.92 -20.99
CA PHE A 1 5.98 4.57 -22.42
C PHE A 1 6.78 5.61 -23.19
N ARG A 2 8.03 5.31 -23.48
CA ARG A 2 8.78 6.03 -24.53
C ARG A 2 8.26 5.51 -25.87
N SER A 3 7.90 6.44 -26.75
CA SER A 3 7.48 6.16 -28.10
C SER A 3 8.53 5.26 -28.79
N PHE A 4 8.07 4.18 -29.38
CA PHE A 4 8.91 3.39 -30.29
C PHE A 4 9.24 4.28 -31.49
N ASP A 5 10.49 4.64 -31.65
CA ASP A 5 10.98 5.30 -32.84
C ASP A 5 10.67 4.41 -34.04
N GLY A 6 9.90 4.94 -34.99
CA GLY A 6 9.52 4.25 -36.21
C GLY A 6 10.68 3.72 -37.06
N VAL A 7 11.91 4.10 -36.72
CA VAL A 7 13.18 3.66 -37.36
C VAL A 7 13.50 2.19 -37.08
N GLY A 8 13.11 1.64 -35.93
CA GLY A 8 13.35 0.21 -35.62
C GLY A 8 12.47 -0.74 -36.43
N MET A 9 11.21 -0.37 -36.64
CA MET A 9 10.28 -1.18 -37.43
C MET A 9 10.62 -1.19 -38.94
N VAL A 10 11.06 -0.05 -39.47
CA VAL A 10 11.48 0.07 -40.88
C VAL A 10 12.74 -0.78 -41.17
N ARG A 11 13.67 -0.89 -40.21
CA ARG A 11 14.85 -1.74 -40.38
C ARG A 11 14.52 -3.24 -40.35
N ILE A 12 13.58 -3.66 -39.54
CA ILE A 12 13.11 -5.07 -39.50
C ILE A 12 12.32 -5.42 -40.78
N ALA A 13 11.46 -4.51 -41.27
CA ALA A 13 10.72 -4.69 -42.52
C ALA A 13 11.66 -4.78 -43.74
N ASN A 14 12.70 -3.93 -43.81
CA ASN A 14 13.68 -3.97 -44.87
C ASN A 14 14.57 -5.23 -44.82
N TYR A 15 14.83 -5.80 -43.63
CA TYR A 15 15.55 -7.06 -43.49
C TYR A 15 14.72 -8.26 -43.97
N LEU A 16 13.41 -8.25 -43.70
CA LEU A 16 12.49 -9.30 -44.16
C LEU A 16 12.23 -9.24 -45.67
N LEU A 17 12.19 -8.02 -46.26
CA LEU A 17 12.02 -7.84 -47.71
C LEU A 17 13.24 -8.34 -48.52
N ASN A 18 14.45 -8.30 -47.96
CA ASN A 18 15.65 -8.80 -48.61
C ASN A 18 15.86 -10.32 -48.47
N LEU A 19 15.01 -11.06 -47.75
CA LEU A 19 15.05 -12.50 -47.64
C LEU A 19 14.31 -13.21 -48.78
N SER A 20 13.71 -12.49 -49.70
CA SER A 20 12.81 -13.04 -50.72
C SER A 20 13.48 -13.52 -52.02
N VAL A 21 14.80 -13.56 -52.12
CA VAL A 21 15.49 -13.95 -53.37
C VAL A 21 16.63 -14.92 -53.09
N SER A 22 16.30 -16.18 -52.76
CA SER A 22 17.24 -17.29 -52.83
C SER A 22 16.55 -18.43 -53.57
N PRO A 23 17.12 -18.94 -54.68
CA PRO A 23 16.52 -20.00 -55.46
C PRO A 23 16.63 -21.41 -54.81
N ASN A 24 17.25 -21.52 -53.64
CA ASN A 24 17.46 -22.78 -52.95
C ASN A 24 16.47 -22.93 -51.77
N PRO A 25 15.48 -23.82 -51.84
CA PRO A 25 14.44 -23.93 -50.80
C PRO A 25 14.97 -24.32 -49.42
N THR A 26 16.07 -25.06 -49.34
CA THR A 26 16.69 -25.46 -48.06
C THR A 26 17.36 -24.27 -47.37
N VAL A 27 17.99 -23.38 -48.12
CA VAL A 27 18.61 -22.16 -47.56
C VAL A 27 17.54 -21.16 -47.09
N THR A 28 16.42 -21.10 -47.81
CA THR A 28 15.29 -20.23 -47.42
C THR A 28 14.61 -20.71 -46.14
N MET A 29 14.39 -22.03 -45.99
CA MET A 29 13.81 -22.58 -44.77
C MET A 29 14.73 -22.41 -43.53
N THR A 30 16.04 -22.62 -43.72
CA THR A 30 16.99 -22.45 -42.61
C THR A 30 17.05 -20.97 -42.18
N ARG A 31 17.01 -20.02 -43.14
CA ARG A 31 16.99 -18.57 -42.83
C ARG A 31 15.67 -18.11 -42.18
N LEU A 32 14.54 -18.68 -42.60
CA LEU A 32 13.23 -18.43 -41.99
C LEU A 32 13.19 -18.99 -40.56
N PHE A 33 13.73 -20.20 -40.35
CA PHE A 33 13.78 -20.81 -39.03
C PHE A 33 14.70 -20.06 -38.06
N THR A 34 15.91 -19.66 -38.51
CA THR A 34 16.82 -18.85 -37.70
C THR A 34 16.25 -17.45 -37.43
N SER A 35 15.55 -16.83 -38.40
CA SER A 35 14.90 -15.53 -38.20
C SER A 35 13.70 -15.64 -37.27
N PHE A 36 12.93 -16.75 -37.33
CA PHE A 36 11.82 -17.00 -36.41
C PHE A 36 12.31 -17.30 -34.99
N CYS A 37 13.38 -18.10 -34.84
CA CYS A 37 14.03 -18.33 -33.54
C CYS A 37 14.64 -17.06 -32.96
N ALA A 38 15.28 -16.21 -33.78
CA ALA A 38 15.80 -14.94 -33.34
C ALA A 38 14.68 -13.95 -32.93
N LEU A 39 13.54 -13.97 -33.61
CA LEU A 39 12.36 -13.16 -33.27
C LEU A 39 11.71 -13.65 -31.97
N VAL A 40 11.59 -14.98 -31.77
CA VAL A 40 11.07 -15.57 -30.54
C VAL A 40 12.01 -15.30 -29.36
N ILE A 41 13.33 -15.36 -29.59
CA ILE A 41 14.33 -15.02 -28.56
C ILE A 41 14.29 -13.51 -28.27
N ALA A 42 14.12 -12.64 -29.29
CA ALA A 42 13.99 -11.21 -29.09
C ALA A 42 12.69 -10.82 -28.39
N THR A 43 11.57 -11.46 -28.71
CA THR A 43 10.30 -11.25 -28.00
C THR A 43 10.34 -11.81 -26.58
N GLY A 44 11.08 -12.90 -26.33
CA GLY A 44 11.33 -13.41 -24.98
C GLY A 44 12.25 -12.51 -24.15
N ALA A 45 13.17 -11.77 -24.80
CA ALA A 45 14.06 -10.81 -24.12
C ALA A 45 13.37 -9.47 -23.80
N PHE A 46 12.25 -9.15 -24.47
CA PHE A 46 11.36 -8.03 -24.14
C PHE A 46 10.20 -8.42 -23.21
N ALA A 47 10.16 -9.70 -22.77
CA ALA A 47 9.29 -10.10 -21.69
C ALA A 47 9.79 -9.39 -20.42
N GLN A 48 9.28 -8.18 -20.26
CA GLN A 48 9.22 -7.44 -19.00
C GLN A 48 10.49 -7.61 -18.13
N ALA A 49 11.27 -6.56 -18.03
CA ALA A 49 11.97 -6.29 -16.78
C ALA A 49 10.91 -6.12 -15.68
N GLY A 50 10.12 -7.18 -15.44
CA GLY A 50 9.06 -7.25 -14.46
C GLY A 50 9.68 -7.47 -13.10
N TYR A 51 9.06 -6.93 -12.09
CA TYR A 51 9.32 -7.23 -10.70
C TYR A 51 9.61 -8.73 -10.53
N ARG A 52 10.79 -9.05 -10.04
CA ARG A 52 11.15 -10.41 -9.64
C ARG A 52 11.14 -10.45 -8.12
N PRO A 53 10.18 -11.16 -7.51
CA PRO A 53 10.13 -11.25 -6.06
C PRO A 53 11.42 -11.90 -5.54
N ALA A 54 11.92 -11.36 -4.42
CA ALA A 54 13.00 -11.98 -3.68
C ALA A 54 12.60 -13.37 -3.17
N PRO A 55 13.55 -14.30 -2.94
CA PRO A 55 13.23 -15.63 -2.39
C PRO A 55 12.41 -15.55 -1.10
N GLU A 56 12.70 -14.60 -0.23
CA GLU A 56 12.00 -14.34 1.03
C GLU A 56 10.53 -13.96 0.77
N ASN A 57 10.28 -13.13 -0.25
CA ASN A 57 8.92 -12.75 -0.62
C ASN A 57 8.12 -13.93 -1.20
N LEU A 58 8.76 -14.77 -2.04
CA LEU A 58 8.13 -16.00 -2.55
C LEU A 58 7.77 -16.96 -1.41
N GLN A 59 8.66 -17.12 -0.43
CA GLN A 59 8.40 -17.91 0.75
C GLN A 59 7.22 -17.36 1.55
N SER A 60 7.18 -16.05 1.79
CA SER A 60 6.08 -15.40 2.51
C SER A 60 4.74 -15.56 1.81
N ARG A 61 4.70 -15.44 0.47
CA ARG A 61 3.48 -15.68 -0.32
C ARG A 61 2.96 -17.11 -0.18
N SER A 62 3.86 -18.11 -0.21
CA SER A 62 3.50 -19.50 0.03
C SER A 62 2.93 -19.69 1.43
N GLN A 63 3.61 -19.14 2.43
CA GLN A 63 3.18 -19.20 3.81
C GLN A 63 1.87 -18.46 4.07
N PHE A 64 1.62 -17.33 3.37
CA PHE A 64 0.36 -16.60 3.46
C PHE A 64 -0.82 -17.43 2.97
N ALA A 65 -0.63 -18.18 1.88
CA ALA A 65 -1.65 -19.09 1.37
C ALA A 65 -2.05 -20.19 2.38
N GLU A 66 -1.14 -20.56 3.29
CA GLU A 66 -1.38 -21.51 4.37
C GLU A 66 -2.06 -20.85 5.60
N CYS A 67 -1.93 -19.53 5.76
CA CYS A 67 -2.52 -18.77 6.86
C CYS A 67 -4.00 -18.45 6.59
N ARG A 68 -4.86 -19.46 6.62
CA ARG A 68 -6.26 -19.36 6.19
C ARG A 68 -7.18 -18.56 7.10
N PHE A 69 -6.74 -18.25 8.33
CA PHE A 69 -7.51 -17.50 9.30
C PHE A 69 -6.64 -16.47 10.01
N GLY A 70 -7.09 -15.23 10.03
CA GLY A 70 -6.46 -14.12 10.73
C GLY A 70 -7.49 -13.17 11.32
N ILE A 71 -7.01 -12.26 12.14
CA ILE A 71 -7.82 -11.20 12.74
C ILE A 71 -7.51 -9.90 12.00
N PHE A 72 -8.55 -9.23 11.50
CA PHE A 72 -8.43 -7.86 11.02
C PHE A 72 -8.98 -6.92 12.09
N LEU A 73 -8.12 -6.10 12.68
CA LEU A 73 -8.45 -5.28 13.83
C LEU A 73 -8.56 -3.80 13.44
N HIS A 74 -9.79 -3.29 13.40
CA HIS A 74 -10.06 -1.86 13.29
C HIS A 74 -10.19 -1.27 14.69
N TRP A 75 -9.20 -0.48 15.12
CA TRP A 75 -9.22 0.17 16.41
C TRP A 75 -8.50 1.52 16.35
N GLY A 76 -9.17 2.57 16.78
CA GLY A 76 -8.71 3.95 16.73
C GLY A 76 -9.68 4.87 17.46
N LEU A 77 -9.57 6.18 17.26
CA LEU A 77 -10.44 7.18 17.87
C LEU A 77 -11.93 6.92 17.56
N TYR A 78 -12.24 6.47 16.36
CA TYR A 78 -13.60 6.12 15.94
C TYR A 78 -14.27 5.06 16.84
N ALA A 79 -13.49 4.21 17.51
CA ALA A 79 -14.03 3.21 18.42
C ALA A 79 -14.76 3.84 19.64
N MET A 80 -14.39 5.06 20.03
CA MET A 80 -15.05 5.81 21.09
C MET A 80 -16.50 6.17 20.73
N LEU A 81 -16.79 6.35 19.44
CA LEU A 81 -18.12 6.72 18.95
C LEU A 81 -19.04 5.52 18.80
N ALA A 82 -18.49 4.29 18.79
CA ALA A 82 -19.24 3.04 18.60
C ALA A 82 -20.11 3.02 17.31
N GLN A 83 -19.67 3.70 16.23
CA GLN A 83 -20.40 3.84 14.97
C GLN A 83 -19.57 3.43 13.76
N GLY A 84 -18.51 2.64 13.99
CA GLY A 84 -17.60 2.16 12.96
C GLY A 84 -16.51 3.16 12.60
N GLU A 85 -15.56 2.69 11.85
CA GLU A 85 -14.34 3.42 11.46
C GLU A 85 -14.60 4.56 10.47
N TRP A 86 -15.76 4.57 9.85
CA TRP A 86 -16.22 5.61 8.92
C TRP A 86 -17.03 6.73 9.58
N ALA A 87 -17.16 6.73 10.91
CA ALA A 87 -17.98 7.71 11.65
C ALA A 87 -17.67 9.15 11.26
N MET A 88 -16.39 9.51 11.10
CA MET A 88 -15.97 10.86 10.76
C MET A 88 -16.61 11.35 9.46
N THR A 89 -16.56 10.57 8.38
CA THR A 89 -17.12 10.94 7.08
C THR A 89 -18.65 10.74 7.02
N ASN A 90 -19.17 9.66 7.61
CA ASN A 90 -20.60 9.36 7.56
C ASN A 90 -21.46 10.41 8.27
N HIS A 91 -20.92 11.03 9.31
CA HIS A 91 -21.59 12.07 10.08
C HIS A 91 -21.10 13.49 9.78
N ASN A 92 -20.23 13.65 8.77
CA ASN A 92 -19.63 14.93 8.41
C ASN A 92 -19.01 15.65 9.62
N LEU A 93 -18.33 14.90 10.50
CA LEU A 93 -17.68 15.46 11.67
C LEU A 93 -16.53 16.37 11.23
N ASN A 94 -16.53 17.59 11.73
CA ASN A 94 -15.43 18.51 11.43
C ASN A 94 -14.10 17.93 11.92
N TYR A 95 -13.06 17.99 11.08
CA TYR A 95 -11.76 17.37 11.36
C TYR A 95 -11.10 17.93 12.64
N ARG A 96 -11.28 19.20 12.94
CA ARG A 96 -10.78 19.81 14.18
C ARG A 96 -11.60 19.47 15.42
N GLU A 97 -12.88 19.19 15.26
CA GLU A 97 -13.70 18.68 16.36
C GLU A 97 -13.43 17.20 16.61
N TYR A 98 -13.27 16.42 15.54
CA TYR A 98 -12.94 15.01 15.63
C TYR A 98 -11.58 14.76 16.31
N GLU A 99 -10.56 15.56 16.02
CA GLU A 99 -9.23 15.40 16.65
C GLU A 99 -9.26 15.52 18.17
N LYS A 100 -10.25 16.25 18.74
CA LYS A 100 -10.41 16.41 20.19
C LYS A 100 -10.73 15.08 20.89
N LEU A 101 -11.22 14.07 20.16
CA LEU A 101 -11.43 12.73 20.70
C LEU A 101 -10.14 12.13 21.28
N ALA A 102 -8.99 12.50 20.73
CA ALA A 102 -7.70 12.03 21.22
C ALA A 102 -7.49 12.35 22.70
N GLY A 103 -7.91 13.53 23.16
CA GLY A 103 -7.82 13.92 24.57
C GLY A 103 -8.63 13.05 25.54
N GLY A 104 -9.62 12.31 25.03
CA GLY A 104 -10.43 11.37 25.81
C GLY A 104 -10.06 9.90 25.59
N PHE A 105 -9.13 9.59 24.69
CA PHE A 105 -8.78 8.20 24.35
C PHE A 105 -7.88 7.60 25.44
N TYR A 106 -8.50 6.85 26.33
CA TYR A 106 -7.82 6.16 27.44
C TYR A 106 -8.32 4.73 27.61
N PRO A 107 -7.87 3.79 26.75
CA PRO A 107 -8.28 2.39 26.81
C PRO A 107 -7.58 1.66 27.97
N SER A 108 -8.02 1.89 29.21
CA SER A 108 -7.41 1.39 30.44
C SER A 108 -7.36 -0.14 30.54
N LYS A 109 -8.18 -0.86 29.74
CA LYS A 109 -8.21 -2.32 29.72
C LYS A 109 -7.42 -2.92 28.55
N PHE A 110 -6.68 -2.12 27.79
CA PHE A 110 -5.84 -2.67 26.74
C PHE A 110 -4.69 -3.48 27.33
N ASP A 111 -4.67 -4.74 26.96
CA ASP A 111 -3.63 -5.71 27.29
C ASP A 111 -3.26 -6.46 26.00
N ALA A 112 -2.11 -6.11 25.43
CA ALA A 112 -1.65 -6.67 24.17
C ALA A 112 -1.37 -8.18 24.27
N ASP A 113 -0.87 -8.64 25.41
CA ASP A 113 -0.60 -10.06 25.66
C ASP A 113 -1.88 -10.88 25.75
N ALA A 114 -2.88 -10.37 26.44
CA ALA A 114 -4.20 -11.01 26.53
C ALA A 114 -4.88 -11.06 25.15
N TRP A 115 -4.78 -9.98 24.36
CA TRP A 115 -5.35 -9.94 23.01
C TRP A 115 -4.66 -10.95 22.09
N ALA A 116 -3.34 -10.93 22.02
CA ALA A 116 -2.61 -11.84 21.15
C ALA A 116 -2.83 -13.32 21.55
N GLU A 117 -2.96 -13.61 22.85
CA GLU A 117 -3.29 -14.96 23.33
C GLU A 117 -4.71 -15.38 22.92
N ALA A 118 -5.69 -14.49 23.04
CA ALA A 118 -7.06 -14.76 22.60
C ALA A 118 -7.13 -15.04 21.10
N PHE A 119 -6.40 -14.26 20.28
CA PHE A 119 -6.33 -14.47 18.83
C PHE A 119 -5.69 -15.82 18.49
N ARG A 120 -4.60 -16.16 19.16
CA ARG A 120 -3.93 -17.45 18.97
C ARG A 120 -4.84 -18.62 19.37
N GLN A 121 -5.56 -18.53 20.47
CA GLN A 121 -6.52 -19.55 20.94
C GLN A 121 -7.70 -19.68 19.97
N ALA A 122 -8.15 -18.60 19.35
CA ALA A 122 -9.15 -18.63 18.28
C ALA A 122 -8.66 -19.33 16.98
N GLY A 123 -7.37 -19.67 16.89
CA GLY A 123 -6.76 -20.31 15.74
C GLY A 123 -6.23 -19.36 14.68
N ALA A 124 -6.18 -18.05 14.98
CA ALA A 124 -5.58 -17.09 14.06
C ALA A 124 -4.10 -17.38 13.82
N ARG A 125 -3.65 -17.07 12.62
CA ARG A 125 -2.25 -17.19 12.19
C ARG A 125 -1.59 -15.85 11.99
N TYR A 126 -2.37 -14.79 11.81
CA TYR A 126 -1.91 -13.42 11.65
C TYR A 126 -2.90 -12.42 12.26
N VAL A 127 -2.40 -11.23 12.50
CA VAL A 127 -3.19 -10.08 12.93
C VAL A 127 -2.86 -8.90 12.02
N CYS A 128 -3.86 -8.36 11.34
CA CYS A 128 -3.76 -7.13 10.59
C CYS A 128 -4.32 -5.99 11.44
N PHE A 129 -3.46 -5.04 11.83
CA PHE A 129 -3.85 -3.92 12.68
C PHE A 129 -3.87 -2.62 11.89
N THR A 130 -4.92 -1.82 12.05
CA THR A 130 -5.01 -0.48 11.47
C THR A 130 -4.05 0.46 12.18
N THR A 131 -2.81 0.54 11.68
CA THR A 131 -1.78 1.43 12.25
C THR A 131 -2.15 2.90 12.07
N ARG A 132 -2.81 3.23 10.95
CA ARG A 132 -3.39 4.54 10.66
C ARG A 132 -4.55 4.36 9.70
N HIS A 133 -5.76 4.74 10.12
CA HIS A 133 -6.96 4.71 9.29
C HIS A 133 -7.21 6.05 8.57
N HIS A 134 -8.29 6.17 7.82
CA HIS A 134 -8.65 7.36 7.03
C HIS A 134 -8.83 8.63 7.85
N ASP A 135 -9.12 8.52 9.15
CA ASP A 135 -9.22 9.65 10.08
C ASP A 135 -7.87 10.33 10.39
N GLY A 136 -6.77 9.79 9.85
CA GLY A 136 -5.43 10.34 9.97
C GLY A 136 -4.75 10.09 11.31
N PHE A 137 -5.44 9.46 12.28
CA PHE A 137 -4.89 9.19 13.60
C PHE A 137 -3.93 7.98 13.58
N SER A 138 -2.70 8.19 14.08
CA SER A 138 -1.68 7.14 14.12
C SER A 138 -1.75 6.39 15.45
N MET A 139 -2.02 5.08 15.41
CA MET A 139 -2.07 4.20 16.60
C MET A 139 -0.68 3.75 17.09
N PHE A 140 0.37 4.38 16.60
CA PHE A 140 1.75 4.10 16.89
C PHE A 140 2.54 5.40 17.15
N ARG A 141 3.68 5.28 17.81
CA ARG A 141 4.60 6.42 17.98
C ARG A 141 5.22 6.80 16.65
N THR A 142 5.00 8.02 16.22
CA THR A 142 5.59 8.57 15.00
C THR A 142 6.16 9.97 15.26
N ALA A 143 7.32 10.25 14.71
CA ALA A 143 7.90 11.58 14.73
C ALA A 143 7.29 12.53 13.66
N GLN A 144 6.47 11.98 12.75
CA GLN A 144 5.98 12.72 11.59
C GLN A 144 4.77 13.60 11.90
N THR A 145 4.05 13.31 12.97
CA THR A 145 2.90 14.09 13.40
C THR A 145 2.66 13.92 14.91
N PRO A 146 2.27 14.98 15.63
CA PRO A 146 1.81 14.84 17.02
C PRO A 146 0.43 14.18 17.14
N TYR A 147 -0.31 14.03 16.03
CA TYR A 147 -1.63 13.38 16.01
C TYR A 147 -1.47 11.86 16.01
N ASN A 148 -0.96 11.35 17.14
CA ASN A 148 -0.71 9.94 17.37
C ASN A 148 -1.09 9.54 18.81
N ILE A 149 -1.24 8.25 19.03
CA ILE A 149 -1.72 7.69 20.30
C ILE A 149 -0.82 8.02 21.50
N VAL A 150 0.48 8.23 21.28
CA VAL A 150 1.43 8.49 22.36
C VAL A 150 1.41 9.96 22.77
N ASP A 151 1.42 10.87 21.78
CA ASP A 151 1.58 12.29 22.02
C ASP A 151 0.25 13.03 22.24
N ALA A 152 -0.83 12.56 21.58
CA ALA A 152 -2.13 13.23 21.60
C ALA A 152 -3.10 12.68 22.66
N THR A 153 -2.78 11.56 23.31
CA THR A 153 -3.74 10.91 24.21
C THR A 153 -3.21 10.76 25.63
N PRO A 154 -4.09 10.76 26.65
CA PRO A 154 -3.68 10.43 28.01
C PRO A 154 -3.23 8.99 28.19
N PHE A 155 -3.49 8.12 27.22
CA PHE A 155 -3.02 6.73 27.22
C PHE A 155 -1.50 6.64 27.09
N ALA A 156 -0.89 7.48 26.23
CA ALA A 156 0.55 7.69 26.08
C ALA A 156 1.39 6.39 25.89
N ARG A 157 0.80 5.35 25.30
CA ARG A 157 1.45 4.07 25.01
C ARG A 157 1.35 3.78 23.52
N ASP A 158 2.36 3.10 22.97
CA ASP A 158 2.38 2.65 21.57
C ASP A 158 1.66 1.31 21.44
N ALA A 159 0.36 1.37 21.10
CA ALA A 159 -0.48 0.18 21.02
C ALA A 159 -0.04 -0.77 19.88
N VAL A 160 0.46 -0.22 18.76
CA VAL A 160 0.96 -1.03 17.65
C VAL A 160 2.21 -1.78 18.05
N LYS A 161 3.16 -1.12 18.74
CA LYS A 161 4.39 -1.76 19.21
C LYS A 161 4.08 -2.88 20.19
N GLU A 162 3.27 -2.60 21.19
CA GLU A 162 2.91 -3.58 22.19
C GLU A 162 2.22 -4.81 21.60
N LEU A 163 1.25 -4.59 20.68
CA LEU A 163 0.55 -5.71 20.04
C LEU A 163 1.44 -6.48 19.07
N ALA A 164 2.28 -5.80 18.29
CA ALA A 164 3.23 -6.47 17.40
C ALA A 164 4.20 -7.36 18.18
N ASP A 165 4.79 -6.85 19.26
CA ASP A 165 5.68 -7.62 20.12
C ASP A 165 4.97 -8.83 20.77
N ALA A 166 3.72 -8.65 21.22
CA ALA A 166 2.91 -9.74 21.78
C ALA A 166 2.57 -10.82 20.74
N CYS A 167 2.28 -10.42 19.51
CA CYS A 167 2.04 -11.32 18.39
C CYS A 167 3.30 -12.11 18.03
N HIS A 168 4.46 -11.45 17.90
CA HIS A 168 5.74 -12.10 17.60
C HIS A 168 6.10 -13.14 18.66
N ARG A 169 5.95 -12.82 19.95
CA ARG A 169 6.20 -13.79 21.05
C ARG A 169 5.33 -15.04 20.96
N ARG A 170 4.17 -14.95 20.29
CA ARG A 170 3.19 -16.06 20.15
C ARG A 170 3.19 -16.72 18.78
N GLY A 171 4.12 -16.34 17.91
CA GLY A 171 4.21 -16.88 16.55
C GLY A 171 3.06 -16.47 15.64
N LEU A 172 2.34 -15.39 15.99
CA LEU A 172 1.37 -14.73 15.11
C LEU A 172 2.10 -13.77 14.17
N ARG A 173 1.77 -13.80 12.90
CA ARG A 173 2.33 -12.87 11.92
C ARG A 173 1.69 -11.51 12.04
N VAL A 174 2.50 -10.47 11.88
CA VAL A 174 2.06 -9.08 12.00
C VAL A 174 1.85 -8.49 10.61
N HIS A 175 0.65 -7.98 10.37
CA HIS A 175 0.31 -7.23 9.18
C HIS A 175 -0.07 -5.82 9.60
N PHE A 176 0.39 -4.83 8.84
CA PHE A 176 0.02 -3.44 9.07
C PHE A 176 -0.91 -2.93 7.97
N TYR A 177 -2.11 -2.56 8.36
CA TYR A 177 -2.98 -1.76 7.52
C TYR A 177 -2.53 -0.30 7.57
N TYR A 178 -2.40 0.32 6.42
CA TYR A 178 -2.07 1.73 6.29
C TYR A 178 -2.95 2.41 5.25
N SER A 179 -3.62 3.50 5.64
CA SER A 179 -4.48 4.27 4.75
C SER A 179 -3.69 5.15 3.81
N LEU A 180 -4.02 5.08 2.51
CA LEU A 180 -3.51 6.00 1.49
C LEU A 180 -4.25 7.34 1.48
N ILE A 181 -5.48 7.39 2.01
CA ILE A 181 -6.26 8.62 2.17
C ILE A 181 -6.21 9.11 3.60
N ASP A 182 -6.44 10.41 3.76
CA ASP A 182 -6.45 11.08 5.06
C ASP A 182 -7.54 12.16 5.07
N TRP A 183 -8.43 12.08 6.04
CA TRP A 183 -9.52 13.05 6.20
C TRP A 183 -9.14 14.20 7.14
N TRP A 184 -8.01 14.10 7.82
CA TRP A 184 -7.56 15.07 8.81
C TRP A 184 -6.41 15.94 8.32
N ARG A 185 -5.39 15.34 7.73
CA ARG A 185 -4.18 16.04 7.31
C ARG A 185 -4.44 16.98 6.13
N GLU A 186 -4.07 18.25 6.26
CA GLU A 186 -4.49 19.31 5.32
C GLU A 186 -3.81 19.22 3.94
N ASP A 187 -2.58 18.72 3.86
CA ASP A 187 -1.87 18.50 2.60
C ASP A 187 -2.22 17.19 1.88
N ALA A 188 -2.96 16.29 2.54
CA ALA A 188 -3.36 15.04 1.89
C ALA A 188 -4.32 15.28 0.73
N PRO A 189 -4.10 14.61 -0.43
CA PRO A 189 -5.04 14.66 -1.54
C PRO A 189 -6.44 14.21 -1.12
N ARG A 190 -7.46 14.91 -1.56
CA ARG A 190 -8.85 14.55 -1.25
C ARG A 190 -9.34 13.45 -2.15
N GLY A 191 -10.00 12.48 -1.53
CA GLY A 191 -10.68 11.39 -2.21
C GLY A 191 -12.19 11.61 -2.32
N ARG A 192 -12.91 10.52 -2.58
CA ARG A 192 -14.39 10.50 -2.66
C ARG A 192 -15.08 10.63 -1.30
N THR A 193 -14.33 10.46 -0.23
CA THR A 193 -14.82 10.41 1.15
C THR A 193 -14.16 11.52 1.99
N GLY A 194 -14.71 11.83 3.14
CA GLY A 194 -14.22 12.89 4.01
C GLY A 194 -14.51 14.31 3.51
N LEU A 195 -15.40 14.47 2.53
CA LEU A 195 -15.68 15.79 1.93
C LEU A 195 -16.40 16.73 2.88
N GLY A 196 -17.24 16.20 3.76
CA GLY A 196 -18.00 16.96 4.74
C GLY A 196 -17.21 17.31 6.01
N THR A 197 -15.95 16.91 6.12
CA THR A 197 -15.14 17.12 7.34
C THR A 197 -14.66 18.56 7.54
N GLY A 198 -14.88 19.44 6.56
CA GLY A 198 -14.46 20.85 6.64
C GLY A 198 -12.96 21.09 6.47
N ARG A 199 -12.18 20.07 6.09
CA ARG A 199 -10.76 20.21 5.81
C ARG A 199 -10.53 21.14 4.61
N PRO A 200 -9.62 22.12 4.67
CA PRO A 200 -9.32 23.04 3.57
C PRO A 200 -8.71 22.29 2.38
N ALA A 201 -9.08 22.67 1.16
CA ALA A 201 -8.61 22.01 -0.06
C ALA A 201 -7.41 22.72 -0.70
N GLU A 202 -7.29 23.99 -0.43
CA GLU A 202 -6.23 24.82 -0.99
C GLU A 202 -4.83 24.46 -0.47
N LYS A 203 -4.74 23.58 0.53
CA LYS A 203 -3.49 23.13 1.13
C LYS A 203 -3.01 21.79 0.63
N GLU A 204 -3.73 21.17 -0.32
CA GLU A 204 -3.32 19.87 -0.88
C GLU A 204 -1.94 19.95 -1.53
N ASP A 205 -1.04 19.06 -1.09
CA ASP A 205 0.29 18.85 -1.63
C ASP A 205 0.59 17.34 -1.64
N ALA A 206 0.44 16.72 -2.80
CA ALA A 206 0.59 15.29 -2.94
C ALA A 206 2.03 14.82 -2.65
N ASP A 207 3.04 15.61 -3.03
CA ASP A 207 4.45 15.25 -2.82
C ASP A 207 4.81 15.32 -1.33
N ALA A 208 4.35 16.36 -0.63
CA ALA A 208 4.52 16.47 0.82
C ALA A 208 3.82 15.32 1.55
N TYR A 209 2.59 14.98 1.13
CA TYR A 209 1.84 13.89 1.72
C TYR A 209 2.50 12.51 1.48
N PHE A 210 2.97 12.23 0.26
CA PHE A 210 3.69 10.99 -0.02
C PHE A 210 5.02 10.90 0.72
N GLY A 211 5.71 12.03 0.91
CA GLY A 211 6.90 12.11 1.76
C GLY A 211 6.59 11.71 3.21
N PHE A 212 5.52 12.25 3.76
CA PHE A 212 5.02 11.91 5.09
C PHE A 212 4.67 10.41 5.20
N MET A 213 3.94 9.85 4.25
CA MET A 213 3.59 8.42 4.22
C MET A 213 4.85 7.54 4.23
N LYS A 214 5.82 7.84 3.37
CA LYS A 214 7.08 7.09 3.31
C LYS A 214 7.86 7.16 4.62
N ALA A 215 7.86 8.31 5.27
CA ALA A 215 8.52 8.47 6.57
C ALA A 215 7.83 7.63 7.65
N GLN A 216 6.51 7.64 7.74
CA GLN A 216 5.78 6.78 8.67
C GLN A 216 5.94 5.28 8.37
N LEU A 217 5.92 4.89 7.08
CA LEU A 217 6.17 3.51 6.68
C LEU A 217 7.60 3.08 7.03
N THR A 218 8.59 3.99 6.93
CA THR A 218 9.96 3.70 7.39
C THR A 218 9.96 3.37 8.88
N GLU A 219 9.28 4.18 9.71
CA GLU A 219 9.17 3.91 11.15
C GLU A 219 8.52 2.55 11.43
N LEU A 220 7.39 2.26 10.78
CA LEU A 220 6.65 1.00 10.95
C LEU A 220 7.47 -0.24 10.50
N LEU A 221 8.20 -0.12 9.39
CA LEU A 221 8.93 -1.24 8.81
C LEU A 221 10.33 -1.44 9.42
N THR A 222 10.80 -0.53 10.27
CA THR A 222 12.13 -0.64 10.91
C THR A 222 12.08 -0.83 12.42
N ASN A 223 11.01 -0.37 13.11
CA ASN A 223 10.98 -0.33 14.57
C ASN A 223 10.06 -1.37 15.23
N TYR A 224 9.28 -2.11 14.43
CA TYR A 224 8.19 -2.96 14.92
C TYR A 224 8.44 -4.47 14.72
N GLY A 225 9.69 -4.86 14.38
CA GLY A 225 10.06 -6.23 14.09
C GLY A 225 9.68 -6.68 12.68
N GLU A 226 9.50 -7.98 12.50
CA GLU A 226 9.13 -8.55 11.22
C GLU A 226 7.69 -8.19 10.86
N VAL A 227 7.51 -7.57 9.69
CA VAL A 227 6.21 -7.25 9.11
C VAL A 227 5.95 -8.17 7.93
N PHE A 228 4.89 -8.94 8.01
CA PHE A 228 4.57 -9.96 7.00
C PHE A 228 3.80 -9.39 5.81
N GLU A 229 2.99 -8.37 6.03
CA GLU A 229 2.21 -7.70 4.99
C GLU A 229 2.02 -6.22 5.33
N VAL A 230 2.04 -5.38 4.30
CA VAL A 230 1.51 -4.02 4.36
C VAL A 230 0.24 -3.95 3.53
N TRP A 231 -0.89 -3.82 4.20
CA TRP A 231 -2.19 -3.67 3.58
C TRP A 231 -2.49 -2.19 3.32
N PHE A 232 -2.35 -1.75 2.08
CA PHE A 232 -2.73 -0.39 1.69
C PHE A 232 -4.22 -0.31 1.37
N ASP A 233 -4.90 0.67 1.97
CA ASP A 233 -6.31 0.93 1.73
C ASP A 233 -6.57 2.35 1.23
N GLY A 234 -7.74 2.55 0.60
CA GLY A 234 -8.15 3.84 0.04
C GLY A 234 -7.68 4.08 -1.38
N ALA A 235 -7.05 3.10 -2.03
CA ALA A 235 -6.68 3.15 -3.43
C ALA A 235 -7.93 3.00 -4.32
N ASN A 236 -8.65 4.07 -4.52
CA ASN A 236 -9.79 4.08 -5.39
C ASN A 236 -9.36 4.28 -6.84
N GLY A 237 -9.71 3.37 -7.73
CA GLY A 237 -9.40 3.47 -9.15
C GLY A 237 -10.60 3.68 -10.04
N GLY A 238 -10.36 4.19 -11.24
CA GLY A 238 -11.37 4.41 -12.29
C GLY A 238 -11.87 5.84 -12.33
N THR A 239 -13.04 6.03 -12.94
CA THR A 239 -13.75 7.30 -12.97
C THR A 239 -14.18 7.65 -11.56
N GLY A 240 -13.24 8.19 -10.79
CA GLY A 240 -13.45 8.52 -9.42
C GLY A 240 -13.20 10.00 -9.18
N TYR A 241 -13.73 10.46 -8.09
CA TYR A 241 -13.44 11.77 -7.55
C TYR A 241 -12.20 11.67 -6.66
N TYR A 242 -11.14 12.39 -7.02
CA TYR A 242 -9.93 12.47 -6.22
C TYR A 242 -9.48 13.91 -6.08
N GLY A 243 -9.32 14.34 -4.84
CA GLY A 243 -8.72 15.58 -4.47
C GLY A 243 -9.50 16.83 -4.83
N GLY A 244 -9.37 17.81 -3.96
CA GLY A 244 -9.93 19.14 -4.10
C GLY A 244 -11.32 19.33 -3.51
N THR A 245 -11.61 20.54 -3.07
CA THR A 245 -12.94 20.97 -2.56
C THR A 245 -13.99 21.04 -3.64
N ARG A 246 -13.59 21.02 -4.91
CA ARG A 246 -14.52 21.13 -6.02
C ARG A 246 -15.08 19.76 -6.37
N PRO A 247 -16.37 19.64 -6.64
CA PRO A 247 -17.00 18.40 -7.10
C PRO A 247 -16.59 18.07 -8.54
N THR A 248 -15.29 18.13 -8.83
CA THR A 248 -14.74 17.78 -10.13
C THR A 248 -14.22 16.36 -10.07
N THR A 249 -14.77 15.51 -10.91
CA THR A 249 -14.24 14.19 -11.16
C THR A 249 -12.90 14.32 -11.86
N LYS A 250 -11.83 13.81 -11.25
CA LYS A 250 -10.58 13.53 -11.95
C LYS A 250 -10.61 12.09 -12.43
N ASN A 251 -10.33 11.88 -13.71
CA ASN A 251 -9.94 10.56 -14.18
C ASN A 251 -8.51 10.30 -13.71
N ILE A 252 -8.37 9.37 -12.79
CA ILE A 252 -7.07 8.92 -12.32
C ILE A 252 -6.79 7.55 -12.93
N ASP A 253 -5.69 7.45 -13.64
CA ASP A 253 -5.10 6.15 -13.94
C ASP A 253 -4.50 5.58 -12.67
N LYS A 254 -5.22 4.65 -12.05
CA LYS A 254 -4.80 4.00 -10.80
C LYS A 254 -3.50 3.21 -10.92
N THR A 255 -3.09 2.88 -12.14
CA THR A 255 -1.84 2.14 -12.38
C THR A 255 -0.61 3.02 -12.22
N THR A 256 -0.77 4.32 -12.40
CA THR A 256 0.32 5.30 -12.35
C THR A 256 0.22 6.26 -11.17
N TYR A 257 -0.99 6.61 -10.75
CA TYR A 257 -1.22 7.62 -9.70
C TYR A 257 -0.59 7.24 -8.36
N TYR A 258 -0.75 5.98 -7.95
CA TYR A 258 -0.21 5.50 -6.66
C TYR A 258 1.24 5.04 -6.77
N ASP A 259 1.80 4.95 -7.98
CA ASP A 259 3.18 4.51 -8.20
C ASP A 259 3.51 3.18 -7.50
N TRP A 260 2.61 2.20 -7.64
CA TRP A 260 2.70 0.90 -6.97
C TRP A 260 4.07 0.21 -7.07
N PRO A 261 4.76 0.24 -8.23
CA PRO A 261 6.08 -0.34 -8.32
C PRO A 261 7.07 0.27 -7.32
N ASN A 262 7.10 1.60 -7.20
CA ASN A 262 7.98 2.29 -6.27
C ASN A 262 7.57 2.10 -4.80
N ILE A 263 6.26 2.00 -4.51
CA ILE A 263 5.77 1.69 -3.16
C ILE A 263 6.17 0.27 -2.77
N ALA A 264 5.94 -0.72 -3.65
CA ALA A 264 6.32 -2.10 -3.40
C ALA A 264 7.84 -2.25 -3.23
N ASP A 265 8.62 -1.63 -4.10
CA ASP A 265 10.08 -1.62 -4.00
C ASP A 265 10.56 -0.96 -2.70
N PHE A 266 9.90 0.10 -2.26
CA PHE A 266 10.20 0.75 -0.99
C PHE A 266 9.94 -0.17 0.20
N VAL A 267 8.80 -0.86 0.23
CA VAL A 267 8.48 -1.84 1.28
C VAL A 267 9.50 -2.97 1.27
N HIS A 268 9.79 -3.55 0.11
CA HIS A 268 10.72 -4.68 -0.02
C HIS A 268 12.18 -4.33 0.31
N LYS A 269 12.61 -3.07 0.14
CA LYS A 269 13.93 -2.62 0.61
C LYS A 269 14.06 -2.66 2.12
N LEU A 270 12.98 -2.39 2.85
CA LEU A 270 12.96 -2.37 4.31
C LEU A 270 12.62 -3.75 4.90
N GLN A 271 11.73 -4.47 4.26
CA GLN A 271 11.24 -5.80 4.67
C GLN A 271 11.15 -6.71 3.42
N PRO A 272 12.25 -7.39 3.01
CA PRO A 272 12.27 -8.16 1.77
C PRO A 272 11.22 -9.27 1.67
N GLY A 273 10.80 -9.81 2.80
CA GLY A 273 9.77 -10.84 2.90
C GLY A 273 8.34 -10.30 2.89
N ALA A 274 8.12 -9.02 3.12
CA ALA A 274 6.76 -8.49 3.25
C ALA A 274 5.96 -8.64 1.94
N THR A 275 4.67 -8.97 2.06
CA THR A 275 3.69 -8.86 0.96
C THR A 275 3.08 -7.46 0.94
N VAL A 276 2.62 -7.03 -0.25
CA VAL A 276 1.98 -5.72 -0.46
C VAL A 276 0.70 -5.91 -1.24
#